data_970ba550dd8e6215cf20bf25ac99fab7
#
_entry.id   970ba550dd8e6215cf20bf25ac99fab7
#
_cell.length_a   1.000
_cell.length_b   1.000
_cell.length_c   1.000
_cell.angle_alpha   90.00
_cell.angle_beta   90.00
_cell.angle_gamma   90.00
#
_symmetry.space_group_name_H-M   'P 1'
#
loop_
_entity.id
_entity.type
_entity.pdbx_description
1 polymer ?
#
loop_
_entity_poly.entity_id
_entity_poly.type
_entity_poly.pdbx_seq_one_letter_code
_entity_poly.pdbx_strand_id
1 'polypeptide(L)'
;NELYAVAPEVNYKFTAVNAEFDFSKNIIYAHGVRYINVGDAAITPRHGDVVIRKNAAMDELQKSRILAGRENKFHELYNCTTHVKSATRFYANGYYDYIDEMDRVQTLYFDTVYFIKETFGEAKIPLEKDFHFSDQFAFDGRAELHSNNQFLSYFGGVEILHGCDTVKHARMKILQQVDPKNIMLQVHDRTKDMDERKVVVAIASSNK
;
A
#
# COMPACT_ATOMS: atom_id res chain seq x y z
N ASN A 1 -13.12 27.08 -6.59
CA ASN A 1 -14.26 26.93 -5.68
C ASN A 1 -13.97 25.82 -4.66
N GLU A 2 -14.19 26.10 -3.38
CA GLU A 2 -14.11 25.08 -2.33
C GLU A 2 -15.49 24.45 -2.16
N LEU A 3 -15.52 23.13 -2.12
CA LEU A 3 -16.72 22.34 -1.84
C LEU A 3 -16.60 21.74 -0.44
N TYR A 4 -17.61 21.97 0.37
CA TYR A 4 -17.71 21.45 1.73
C TYR A 4 -18.90 20.50 1.84
N ALA A 5 -18.68 19.31 2.36
CA ALA A 5 -19.77 18.45 2.78
C ALA A 5 -20.24 18.88 4.17
N VAL A 6 -21.46 19.37 4.26
CA VAL A 6 -22.06 19.92 5.50
C VAL A 6 -22.76 18.84 6.35
N ALA A 7 -22.75 17.58 5.92
CA ALA A 7 -23.26 16.48 6.72
C ALA A 7 -22.26 16.18 7.86
N PRO A 8 -22.64 16.27 9.15
CA PRO A 8 -21.72 16.12 10.29
C PRO A 8 -20.96 14.79 10.27
N GLU A 9 -21.54 13.76 9.69
CA GLU A 9 -20.97 12.41 9.62
C GLU A 9 -19.96 12.24 8.48
N VAL A 10 -19.97 13.08 7.47
CA VAL A 10 -19.13 12.97 6.27
C VAL A 10 -17.94 13.93 6.31
N ASN A 11 -18.16 15.18 6.57
CA ASN A 11 -17.19 16.26 6.85
C ASN A 11 -15.88 16.24 6.02
N TYR A 12 -15.92 15.80 4.76
CA TYR A 12 -14.79 15.92 3.85
C TYR A 12 -14.76 17.29 3.17
N LYS A 13 -13.57 17.69 2.77
CA LYS A 13 -13.31 18.98 2.12
C LYS A 13 -12.33 18.77 0.96
N PHE A 14 -12.64 19.38 -0.20
CA PHE A 14 -11.71 19.43 -1.33
C PHE A 14 -11.99 20.66 -2.20
N THR A 15 -11.04 20.98 -3.09
CA THR A 15 -11.15 22.10 -4.02
C THR A 15 -11.36 21.56 -5.42
N ALA A 16 -12.34 22.09 -6.14
CA ALA A 16 -12.60 21.83 -7.54
C ALA A 16 -12.43 23.11 -8.38
N VAL A 17 -12.01 22.96 -9.62
CA VAL A 17 -11.94 24.08 -10.58
C VAL A 17 -13.35 24.52 -10.97
N ASN A 18 -14.22 23.55 -11.25
CA ASN A 18 -15.63 23.76 -11.58
C ASN A 18 -16.54 22.78 -10.85
N ALA A 19 -17.78 23.15 -10.62
CA ALA A 19 -18.81 22.28 -10.08
C ALA A 19 -20.19 22.60 -10.71
N GLU A 20 -20.86 21.55 -11.14
CA GLU A 20 -22.20 21.60 -11.73
C GLU A 20 -23.18 20.87 -10.83
N PHE A 21 -24.37 21.44 -10.61
CA PHE A 21 -25.41 20.84 -9.81
C PHE A 21 -26.60 20.43 -10.69
N ASP A 22 -26.89 19.15 -10.76
CA ASP A 22 -28.11 18.61 -11.38
C ASP A 22 -29.24 18.59 -10.34
N PHE A 23 -30.14 19.58 -10.40
CA PHE A 23 -31.28 19.72 -9.49
C PHE A 23 -32.25 18.54 -9.60
N SER A 24 -32.38 17.96 -10.80
CA SER A 24 -33.36 16.87 -11.04
C SER A 24 -32.93 15.58 -10.34
N LYS A 25 -31.63 15.35 -10.22
CA LYS A 25 -31.05 14.14 -9.64
C LYS A 25 -30.45 14.35 -8.25
N ASN A 26 -30.34 15.62 -7.79
CA ASN A 26 -29.60 15.99 -6.58
C ASN A 26 -28.14 15.48 -6.60
N ILE A 27 -27.45 15.76 -7.72
CA ILE A 27 -26.05 15.34 -7.93
C ILE A 27 -25.18 16.56 -8.18
N ILE A 28 -24.00 16.59 -7.55
CA ILE A 28 -22.93 17.55 -7.85
C ILE A 28 -21.87 16.82 -8.67
N TYR A 29 -21.52 17.35 -9.83
CA TYR A 29 -20.36 16.97 -10.61
C TYR A 29 -19.26 17.99 -10.38
N ALA A 30 -18.15 17.57 -9.73
CA ALA A 30 -17.00 18.40 -9.48
C ALA A 30 -15.85 18.01 -10.42
N HIS A 31 -15.24 19.01 -11.07
CA HIS A 31 -14.18 18.83 -12.05
C HIS A 31 -12.89 19.55 -11.64
N GLY A 32 -11.75 19.00 -12.04
CA GLY A 32 -10.44 19.57 -11.74
C GLY A 32 -10.07 19.44 -10.26
N VAL A 33 -10.56 18.40 -9.59
CA VAL A 33 -10.18 18.06 -8.21
C VAL A 33 -8.77 17.49 -8.23
N ARG A 34 -7.84 18.17 -7.59
CA ARG A 34 -6.44 17.72 -7.53
C ARG A 34 -6.28 16.54 -6.58
N TYR A 35 -6.82 16.65 -5.38
CA TYR A 35 -6.83 15.61 -4.37
C TYR A 35 -7.91 15.84 -3.33
N ILE A 36 -8.24 14.77 -2.63
CA ILE A 36 -9.14 14.75 -1.48
C ILE A 36 -8.33 14.23 -0.30
N ASN A 37 -8.21 15.04 0.77
CA ASN A 37 -7.54 14.60 1.99
C ASN A 37 -8.50 13.76 2.83
N VAL A 38 -8.09 12.55 3.17
CA VAL A 38 -8.81 11.64 4.07
C VAL A 38 -7.82 11.05 5.07
N GLY A 39 -7.93 11.47 6.33
CA GLY A 39 -6.96 11.09 7.35
C GLY A 39 -5.56 11.60 7.02
N ASP A 40 -4.62 10.70 6.85
CA ASP A 40 -3.22 10.97 6.46
C ASP A 40 -2.94 10.71 4.97
N ALA A 41 -3.97 10.35 4.21
CA ALA A 41 -3.85 10.08 2.79
C ALA A 41 -4.35 11.24 1.92
N ALA A 42 -3.68 11.45 0.79
CA ALA A 42 -4.16 12.29 -0.30
C ALA A 42 -4.62 11.40 -1.46
N ILE A 43 -5.92 11.42 -1.75
CA ILE A 43 -6.56 10.63 -2.80
C ILE A 43 -6.73 11.50 -4.03
N THR A 44 -6.13 11.13 -5.14
CA THR A 44 -6.21 11.83 -6.42
C THR A 44 -7.18 11.10 -7.34
N PRO A 45 -8.34 11.69 -7.68
CA PRO A 45 -9.26 11.11 -8.63
C PRO A 45 -8.64 11.06 -10.03
N ARG A 46 -8.98 10.03 -10.80
CA ARG A 46 -8.61 9.99 -12.22
C ARG A 46 -9.29 11.16 -12.96
N HIS A 47 -8.54 11.90 -13.74
CA HIS A 47 -9.01 13.07 -14.47
C HIS A 47 -9.54 14.22 -13.60
N GLY A 48 -9.51 14.10 -12.27
CA GLY A 48 -10.01 15.12 -11.35
C GLY A 48 -11.53 15.18 -11.24
N ASP A 49 -12.24 14.12 -11.63
CA ASP A 49 -13.71 14.09 -11.59
C ASP A 49 -14.21 13.43 -10.30
N VAL A 50 -15.16 14.06 -9.64
CA VAL A 50 -15.81 13.57 -8.43
C VAL A 50 -17.32 13.80 -8.53
N VAL A 51 -18.08 12.77 -8.22
CA VAL A 51 -19.54 12.82 -8.20
C VAL A 51 -20.03 12.70 -6.77
N ILE A 52 -20.83 13.69 -6.33
CA ILE A 52 -21.41 13.71 -4.99
C ILE A 52 -22.93 13.61 -5.14
N ARG A 53 -23.49 12.63 -4.48
CA ARG A 53 -24.91 12.35 -4.45
C ARG A 53 -25.59 12.95 -3.23
N LYS A 54 -26.89 12.77 -3.16
CA LYS A 54 -27.70 13.11 -1.99
C LYS A 54 -27.03 12.62 -0.69
N ASN A 55 -27.16 13.43 0.36
CA ASN A 55 -26.54 13.19 1.68
C ASN A 55 -25.00 13.18 1.65
N ALA A 56 -24.41 13.92 0.73
CA ALA A 56 -22.96 14.05 0.57
C ALA A 56 -22.22 12.70 0.33
N ALA A 57 -22.93 11.68 -0.15
CA ALA A 57 -22.29 10.43 -0.54
C ALA A 57 -21.45 10.64 -1.81
N MET A 58 -20.19 10.25 -1.76
CA MET A 58 -19.29 10.29 -2.91
C MET A 58 -19.35 8.98 -3.66
N ASP A 59 -19.45 9.06 -5.00
CA ASP A 59 -19.33 7.88 -5.85
C ASP A 59 -17.92 7.29 -5.74
N GLU A 60 -17.80 6.03 -6.06
CA GLU A 60 -16.54 5.30 -6.09
C GLU A 60 -15.55 5.93 -7.08
N LEU A 61 -14.34 6.19 -6.61
CA LEU A 61 -13.27 6.73 -7.43
C LEU A 61 -12.48 5.59 -8.08
N GLN A 62 -12.74 5.38 -9.36
CA GLN A 62 -12.06 4.37 -10.16
C GLN A 62 -10.68 4.86 -10.64
N LYS A 63 -9.68 3.98 -10.61
CA LYS A 63 -8.30 4.26 -11.07
C LYS A 63 -7.70 5.50 -10.41
N SER A 64 -8.06 5.73 -9.16
CA SER A 64 -7.47 6.79 -8.33
C SER A 64 -6.04 6.45 -7.90
N ARG A 65 -5.33 7.45 -7.38
CA ARG A 65 -4.01 7.30 -6.74
C ARG A 65 -4.15 7.68 -5.27
N ILE A 66 -3.44 6.98 -4.41
CA ILE A 66 -3.41 7.24 -2.97
C ILE A 66 -1.96 7.48 -2.57
N LEU A 67 -1.68 8.66 -2.02
CA LEU A 67 -0.41 8.96 -1.37
C LEU A 67 -0.64 8.90 0.14
N ALA A 68 -0.06 7.93 0.83
CA ALA A 68 -0.23 7.71 2.26
C ALA A 68 0.97 8.23 3.07
N GLY A 69 0.68 8.80 4.24
CA GLY A 69 1.62 9.39 5.18
C GLY A 69 1.37 10.89 5.41
N ARG A 70 1.48 11.34 6.66
CA ARG A 70 1.18 12.74 7.03
C ARG A 70 2.17 13.73 6.44
N GLU A 71 3.45 13.55 6.75
CA GLU A 71 4.51 14.50 6.39
C GLU A 71 5.28 14.04 5.16
N ASN A 72 5.68 12.78 5.18
CA ASN A 72 6.46 12.17 4.11
C ASN A 72 5.59 11.17 3.37
N LYS A 73 5.02 11.44 2.28
CA LYS A 73 4.18 10.53 1.49
C LYS A 73 4.98 9.33 0.96
N PHE A 74 5.43 8.46 1.87
CA PHE A 74 6.31 7.32 1.55
C PHE A 74 5.67 6.29 0.63
N HIS A 75 4.34 6.11 0.73
CA HIS A 75 3.65 5.05 0.02
C HIS A 75 2.72 5.63 -1.03
N GLU A 76 2.89 5.17 -2.24
CA GLU A 76 2.02 5.46 -3.36
C GLU A 76 1.33 4.20 -3.85
N LEU A 77 -0.01 4.20 -3.84
CA LEU A 77 -0.82 3.18 -4.51
C LEU A 77 -1.47 3.80 -5.75
N TYR A 78 -1.58 3.02 -6.80
CA TYR A 78 -2.15 3.45 -8.06
C TYR A 78 -3.19 2.46 -8.62
N ASN A 79 -3.94 2.90 -9.63
CA ASN A 79 -5.09 2.17 -10.17
C ASN A 79 -6.06 1.70 -9.06
N CYS A 80 -6.23 2.56 -8.04
CA CYS A 80 -7.06 2.22 -6.89
C CYS A 80 -8.54 2.34 -7.22
N THR A 81 -9.32 1.43 -6.66
CA THR A 81 -10.75 1.61 -6.49
C THR A 81 -10.99 2.12 -5.08
N THR A 82 -11.44 3.36 -4.93
CA THR A 82 -11.50 4.04 -3.63
C THR A 82 -12.91 4.49 -3.28
N HIS A 83 -13.38 4.13 -2.08
CA HIS A 83 -14.64 4.57 -1.49
C HIS A 83 -14.37 5.55 -0.34
N VAL A 84 -14.58 6.84 -0.58
CA VAL A 84 -14.48 7.87 0.45
C VAL A 84 -15.79 7.94 1.22
N LYS A 85 -15.75 7.70 2.53
CA LYS A 85 -16.93 7.72 3.41
C LYS A 85 -17.03 9.00 4.24
N SER A 86 -15.88 9.53 4.67
CA SER A 86 -15.80 10.77 5.44
C SER A 86 -14.38 11.35 5.38
N ALA A 87 -14.13 12.48 6.01
CA ALA A 87 -12.81 13.08 6.17
C ALA A 87 -11.79 12.18 6.87
N THR A 88 -12.26 11.16 7.59
CA THR A 88 -11.42 10.23 8.37
C THR A 88 -11.73 8.77 8.08
N ARG A 89 -12.38 8.47 6.95
CA ARG A 89 -12.71 7.08 6.60
C ARG A 89 -12.74 6.88 5.09
N PHE A 90 -11.91 5.99 4.63
CA PHE A 90 -11.97 5.44 3.27
C PHE A 90 -11.65 3.94 3.28
N TYR A 91 -12.01 3.28 2.19
CA TYR A 91 -11.63 1.91 1.86
C TYR A 91 -11.18 1.89 0.41
N ALA A 92 -10.14 1.14 0.13
CA ALA A 92 -9.62 1.01 -1.21
C ALA A 92 -8.97 -0.35 -1.43
N ASN A 93 -8.68 -0.63 -2.68
CA ASN A 93 -7.69 -1.60 -3.13
C ASN A 93 -6.82 -0.93 -4.19
N GLY A 94 -5.68 -1.51 -4.53
CA GLY A 94 -4.82 -0.91 -5.54
C GLY A 94 -3.48 -1.61 -5.67
N TYR A 95 -2.64 -1.07 -6.53
CA TYR A 95 -1.32 -1.61 -6.84
C TYR A 95 -0.23 -0.75 -6.21
N TYR A 96 0.84 -1.41 -5.81
CA TYR A 96 2.04 -0.81 -5.25
C TYR A 96 3.26 -1.42 -5.93
N ASP A 97 4.22 -0.60 -6.33
CA ASP A 97 5.45 -1.08 -6.94
C ASP A 97 6.57 -1.19 -5.90
N TYR A 98 7.01 -2.42 -5.67
CA TYR A 98 8.26 -2.70 -4.97
C TYR A 98 9.42 -2.53 -5.97
N ILE A 99 10.35 -1.64 -5.68
CA ILE A 99 11.50 -1.34 -6.52
C ILE A 99 12.75 -1.75 -5.77
N ASP A 100 13.40 -2.81 -6.20
CA ASP A 100 14.60 -3.37 -5.55
C ASP A 100 15.86 -2.51 -5.76
N GLU A 101 17.00 -2.98 -5.21
CA GLU A 101 18.30 -2.31 -5.32
C GLU A 101 18.82 -2.17 -6.76
N MET A 102 18.35 -3.01 -7.68
CA MET A 102 18.69 -3.02 -9.10
C MET A 102 17.65 -2.30 -9.98
N ASP A 103 16.74 -1.54 -9.35
CA ASP A 103 15.62 -0.84 -10.00
C ASP A 103 14.62 -1.75 -10.73
N ARG A 104 14.56 -3.05 -10.38
CA ARG A 104 13.55 -3.96 -10.90
C ARG A 104 12.24 -3.73 -10.15
N VAL A 105 11.16 -3.69 -10.90
CA VAL A 105 9.82 -3.41 -10.39
C VAL A 105 9.04 -4.72 -10.25
N GLN A 106 8.51 -4.95 -9.07
CA GLN A 106 7.57 -6.03 -8.78
C GLN A 106 6.29 -5.44 -8.20
N THR A 107 5.19 -5.60 -8.92
CA THR A 107 3.92 -5.01 -8.52
C THR A 107 3.20 -5.89 -7.50
N LEU A 108 2.85 -5.33 -6.36
CA LEU A 108 2.01 -5.94 -5.33
C LEU A 108 0.58 -5.42 -5.45
N TYR A 109 -0.40 -6.30 -5.22
CA TYR A 109 -1.79 -5.92 -5.14
C TYR A 109 -2.26 -5.89 -3.69
N PHE A 110 -2.61 -4.71 -3.21
CA PHE A 110 -3.22 -4.49 -1.92
C PHE A 110 -4.74 -4.65 -2.08
N ASP A 111 -5.27 -5.76 -1.60
CA ASP A 111 -6.70 -6.06 -1.68
C ASP A 111 -7.52 -5.27 -0.65
N THR A 112 -6.86 -4.82 0.40
CA THR A 112 -7.45 -4.06 1.50
C THR A 112 -6.55 -2.88 1.85
N VAL A 113 -7.09 -1.66 1.72
CA VAL A 113 -6.46 -0.40 2.15
C VAL A 113 -7.52 0.43 2.86
N TYR A 114 -7.22 0.96 4.03
CA TYR A 114 -8.16 1.80 4.78
C TYR A 114 -7.45 2.74 5.76
N PHE A 115 -8.19 3.72 6.28
CA PHE A 115 -7.74 4.60 7.36
C PHE A 115 -8.58 4.39 8.61
N ILE A 116 -7.90 4.25 9.77
CA ILE A 116 -8.50 4.31 11.13
C ILE A 116 -7.72 5.33 11.98
N LYS A 117 -6.46 5.06 12.27
CA LYS A 117 -5.50 5.97 12.96
C LYS A 117 -4.40 6.39 12.03
N GLU A 118 -4.06 5.53 11.11
CA GLU A 118 -3.13 5.69 10.00
C GLU A 118 -3.69 4.96 8.78
N THR A 119 -3.17 5.26 7.60
CA THR A 119 -3.47 4.44 6.42
C THR A 119 -2.73 3.12 6.55
N PHE A 120 -3.51 2.06 6.54
CA PHE A 120 -3.05 0.67 6.57
C PHE A 120 -3.47 -0.03 5.29
N GLY A 121 -2.63 -0.95 4.83
CA GLY A 121 -2.96 -1.85 3.72
C GLY A 121 -2.33 -3.22 3.89
N GLU A 122 -2.95 -4.25 3.30
CA GLU A 122 -2.43 -5.61 3.27
C GLU A 122 -2.41 -6.15 1.83
N ALA A 123 -1.30 -6.80 1.47
CA ALA A 123 -1.11 -7.51 0.21
C ALA A 123 -0.65 -8.93 0.49
N LYS A 124 -1.30 -9.90 -0.15
CA LYS A 124 -0.87 -11.30 -0.13
C LYS A 124 0.18 -11.54 -1.21
N ILE A 125 1.23 -12.24 -0.83
CA ILE A 125 2.34 -12.62 -1.72
C ILE A 125 2.43 -14.15 -1.69
N PRO A 126 1.62 -14.85 -2.51
CA PRO A 126 1.68 -16.30 -2.56
C PRO A 126 2.97 -16.76 -3.24
N LEU A 127 3.37 -18.01 -2.99
CA LEU A 127 4.59 -18.60 -3.53
C LEU A 127 4.66 -18.52 -5.07
N GLU A 128 3.51 -18.68 -5.74
CA GLU A 128 3.39 -18.64 -7.19
C GLU A 128 3.65 -17.23 -7.78
N LYS A 129 3.66 -16.21 -6.93
CA LYS A 129 4.00 -14.83 -7.31
C LYS A 129 5.46 -14.68 -7.67
N ASP A 130 6.33 -15.57 -7.17
CA ASP A 130 7.78 -15.55 -7.37
C ASP A 130 8.39 -14.19 -7.02
N PHE A 131 8.01 -13.69 -5.83
CA PHE A 131 8.44 -12.39 -5.37
C PHE A 131 9.83 -12.46 -4.71
N HIS A 132 10.69 -11.53 -5.07
CA HIS A 132 12.07 -11.46 -4.60
C HIS A 132 12.35 -10.10 -3.96
N PHE A 133 12.96 -10.09 -2.78
CA PHE A 133 13.58 -8.87 -2.25
C PHE A 133 14.82 -8.48 -3.07
N SER A 134 15.60 -9.48 -3.49
CA SER A 134 16.78 -9.36 -4.35
C SER A 134 17.04 -10.70 -5.04
N ASP A 135 18.10 -10.79 -5.85
CA ASP A 135 18.53 -12.07 -6.47
C ASP A 135 18.82 -13.18 -5.45
N GLN A 136 19.09 -12.81 -4.20
CA GLN A 136 19.46 -13.74 -3.15
C GLN A 136 18.31 -14.13 -2.22
N PHE A 137 17.20 -13.39 -2.23
CA PHE A 137 16.12 -13.57 -1.27
C PHE A 137 14.76 -13.63 -1.96
N ALA A 138 14.21 -14.83 -2.09
CA ALA A 138 12.81 -15.03 -2.47
C ALA A 138 11.91 -14.95 -1.23
N PHE A 139 10.69 -14.43 -1.38
CA PHE A 139 9.76 -14.25 -0.28
C PHE A 139 8.34 -14.65 -0.67
N ASP A 140 7.64 -15.29 0.27
CA ASP A 140 6.20 -15.50 0.23
C ASP A 140 5.57 -15.23 1.60
N GLY A 141 4.32 -14.76 1.58
CA GLY A 141 3.60 -14.40 2.78
C GLY A 141 2.66 -13.22 2.56
N ARG A 142 2.81 -12.18 3.36
CA ARG A 142 2.06 -10.93 3.22
C ARG A 142 2.96 -9.73 3.44
N ALA A 143 2.62 -8.64 2.76
CA ALA A 143 3.17 -7.31 3.01
C ALA A 143 2.11 -6.42 3.66
N GLU A 144 2.51 -5.63 4.64
CA GLU A 144 1.67 -4.62 5.29
C GLU A 144 2.25 -3.23 5.04
N LEU A 145 1.38 -2.33 4.63
CA LEU A 145 1.64 -0.90 4.51
C LEU A 145 1.12 -0.23 5.78
N HIS A 146 2.00 0.49 6.46
CA HIS A 146 1.70 1.41 7.54
C HIS A 146 2.20 2.79 7.13
N SER A 147 1.34 3.76 6.97
CA SER A 147 1.69 5.08 6.44
C SER A 147 2.70 5.86 7.29
N ASN A 148 2.83 5.51 8.57
CA ASN A 148 3.83 6.08 9.47
C ASN A 148 5.22 5.45 9.31
N ASN A 149 5.33 4.33 8.62
CA ASN A 149 6.57 3.64 8.35
C ASN A 149 7.11 4.04 6.97
N GLN A 150 8.43 4.10 6.83
CA GLN A 150 9.06 4.39 5.54
C GLN A 150 8.97 3.21 4.57
N PHE A 151 9.03 1.99 5.09
CA PHE A 151 9.06 0.75 4.32
C PHE A 151 7.89 -0.15 4.68
N LEU A 152 7.55 -1.06 3.75
CA LEU A 152 6.59 -2.12 4.02
C LEU A 152 7.11 -3.10 5.06
N SER A 153 6.21 -3.62 5.88
CA SER A 153 6.46 -4.72 6.81
C SER A 153 6.12 -6.04 6.14
N TYR A 154 6.97 -7.06 6.31
CA TYR A 154 6.79 -8.35 5.68
C TYR A 154 6.68 -9.47 6.73
N PHE A 155 5.70 -10.36 6.53
CA PHE A 155 5.35 -11.45 7.42
C PHE A 155 5.26 -12.74 6.61
N GLY A 156 6.25 -13.60 6.70
CA GLY A 156 6.22 -14.81 5.90
C GLY A 156 7.53 -15.57 5.89
N GLY A 157 7.74 -16.33 4.83
CA GLY A 157 8.95 -17.11 4.59
C GLY A 157 9.91 -16.41 3.65
N VAL A 158 11.17 -16.34 4.01
CA VAL A 158 12.26 -15.96 3.09
C VAL A 158 13.08 -17.19 2.77
N GLU A 159 13.32 -17.43 1.50
CA GLU A 159 14.25 -18.44 1.01
C GLU A 159 15.55 -17.76 0.58
N ILE A 160 16.68 -18.28 1.09
CA ILE A 160 18.01 -17.80 0.70
C ILE A 160 18.45 -18.60 -0.52
N LEU A 161 18.57 -17.92 -1.65
CA LEU A 161 18.98 -18.49 -2.91
C LEU A 161 20.51 -18.51 -3.00
N HIS A 162 21.08 -19.63 -3.41
CA HIS A 162 22.52 -19.80 -3.61
C HIS A 162 22.78 -20.68 -4.83
N GLY A 163 23.92 -20.50 -5.48
CA GLY A 163 24.30 -21.23 -6.70
C GLY A 163 24.78 -22.67 -6.49
N CYS A 164 24.51 -23.28 -5.32
CA CYS A 164 24.95 -24.64 -5.02
C CYS A 164 23.80 -25.64 -5.14
N ASP A 165 23.75 -26.41 -6.22
CA ASP A 165 22.66 -27.35 -6.54
C ASP A 165 22.54 -28.52 -5.56
N THR A 166 23.55 -28.76 -4.72
CA THR A 166 23.60 -29.90 -3.80
C THR A 166 23.07 -29.61 -2.40
N VAL A 167 22.81 -28.34 -2.09
CA VAL A 167 22.33 -27.89 -0.78
C VAL A 167 20.94 -27.30 -0.95
N LYS A 168 19.97 -27.73 -0.11
CA LYS A 168 18.64 -27.11 -0.09
C LYS A 168 18.76 -25.67 0.36
N HIS A 169 18.03 -24.79 -0.30
CA HIS A 169 17.90 -23.39 0.12
C HIS A 169 17.34 -23.32 1.53
N ALA A 170 17.97 -22.50 2.37
CA ALA A 170 17.48 -22.27 3.72
C ALA A 170 16.25 -21.37 3.66
N ARG A 171 15.18 -21.76 4.36
CA ARG A 171 13.94 -20.98 4.46
C ARG A 171 13.71 -20.52 5.90
N MET A 172 13.48 -19.25 6.09
CA MET A 172 13.33 -18.61 7.39
C MET A 172 12.02 -17.83 7.48
N LYS A 173 11.49 -17.70 8.70
CA LYS A 173 10.38 -16.77 8.96
C LYS A 173 10.93 -15.39 9.27
N ILE A 174 10.35 -14.39 8.64
CA ILE A 174 10.62 -12.99 8.96
C ILE A 174 9.35 -12.27 9.43
N LEU A 175 9.58 -11.25 10.25
CA LEU A 175 8.58 -10.31 10.74
C LEU A 175 9.29 -8.97 10.91
N GLN A 176 9.43 -8.21 9.84
CA GLN A 176 10.19 -6.95 9.86
C GLN A 176 9.86 -6.02 8.70
N GLN A 177 10.22 -4.75 8.84
CA GLN A 177 10.31 -3.84 7.71
C GLN A 177 11.55 -4.19 6.88
N VAL A 178 11.43 -4.05 5.56
CA VAL A 178 12.55 -4.27 4.62
C VAL A 178 12.74 -3.02 3.78
N ASP A 179 13.94 -2.45 3.86
CA ASP A 179 14.39 -1.40 2.93
C ASP A 179 14.75 -2.06 1.59
N PRO A 180 14.02 -1.76 0.50
CA PRO A 180 14.28 -2.38 -0.79
C PRO A 180 15.61 -2.01 -1.43
N LYS A 181 16.25 -0.93 -0.96
CA LYS A 181 17.56 -0.47 -1.43
C LYS A 181 18.72 -0.93 -0.54
N ASN A 182 18.40 -1.47 0.64
CA ASN A 182 19.42 -1.98 1.58
C ASN A 182 18.84 -3.14 2.39
N ILE A 183 18.79 -4.32 1.77
CA ILE A 183 18.14 -5.49 2.34
C ILE A 183 18.98 -6.06 3.46
N MET A 184 18.49 -5.93 4.68
CA MET A 184 19.06 -6.53 5.88
C MET A 184 17.99 -7.37 6.56
N LEU A 185 18.17 -8.69 6.56
CA LEU A 185 17.27 -9.61 7.23
C LEU A 185 17.82 -9.94 8.61
N GLN A 186 17.06 -9.57 9.66
CA GLN A 186 17.39 -9.94 11.03
C GLN A 186 16.93 -11.37 11.28
N VAL A 187 17.87 -12.19 11.66
CA VAL A 187 17.62 -13.57 12.06
C VAL A 187 17.86 -13.68 13.55
N HIS A 188 16.84 -14.12 14.28
CA HIS A 188 17.00 -14.42 15.69
C HIS A 188 17.78 -15.75 15.86
N ASP A 189 18.69 -15.82 16.84
CA ASP A 189 19.54 -17.00 17.16
C ASP A 189 18.78 -18.33 17.35
N ARG A 190 17.46 -18.30 17.32
CA ARG A 190 16.58 -19.45 17.51
C ARG A 190 15.46 -19.55 16.47
N THR A 191 15.65 -19.02 15.28
CA THR A 191 14.68 -19.19 14.20
C THR A 191 14.65 -20.66 13.80
N LYS A 192 13.48 -21.28 13.88
CA LYS A 192 13.24 -22.57 13.24
C LYS A 192 12.92 -22.29 11.77
N ASP A 193 13.47 -23.09 10.85
CA ASP A 193 12.99 -23.08 9.48
C ASP A 193 11.50 -23.50 9.43
N MET A 194 10.89 -23.42 8.27
CA MET A 194 9.48 -23.79 8.11
C MET A 194 9.23 -25.29 8.42
N ASP A 195 10.29 -26.12 8.39
CA ASP A 195 10.29 -27.55 8.71
C ASP A 195 10.65 -27.82 10.17
N GLU A 196 10.67 -26.79 11.04
CA GLU A 196 11.02 -26.88 12.47
C GLU A 196 12.49 -27.23 12.77
N ARG A 197 13.40 -27.19 11.81
CA ARG A 197 14.82 -27.38 12.04
C ARG A 197 15.46 -26.12 12.60
N LYS A 198 16.42 -26.27 13.52
CA LYS A 198 17.22 -25.15 14.00
C LYS A 198 18.20 -24.72 12.90
N VAL A 199 18.03 -23.52 12.40
CA VAL A 199 18.99 -22.92 11.45
C VAL A 199 19.78 -21.86 12.18
N VAL A 200 21.09 -21.99 12.18
CA VAL A 200 22.01 -20.91 12.55
C VAL A 200 22.23 -20.10 11.28
N VAL A 201 21.67 -18.90 11.21
CA VAL A 201 21.83 -18.05 10.03
C VAL A 201 22.72 -16.87 10.39
N ALA A 202 23.79 -16.72 9.66
CA ALA A 202 24.60 -15.52 9.66
C ALA A 202 23.84 -14.39 8.94
N ILE A 203 24.03 -13.15 9.37
CA ILE A 203 23.49 -11.97 8.70
C ILE A 203 24.02 -11.97 7.27
N ALA A 204 23.16 -12.18 6.30
CA ALA A 204 23.49 -11.96 4.90
C ALA A 204 23.15 -10.51 4.55
N SER A 205 24.16 -9.69 4.28
CA SER A 205 23.96 -8.39 3.64
C SER A 205 24.26 -8.54 2.15
N SER A 206 23.43 -7.93 1.31
CA SER A 206 23.65 -7.86 -0.14
C SER A 206 24.75 -6.86 -0.54
N ASN A 207 25.51 -6.34 0.41
CA ASN A 207 26.59 -5.41 0.09
C ASN A 207 27.68 -6.11 -0.73
N LYS A 208 27.79 -5.67 -1.99
CA LYS A 208 28.99 -5.84 -2.81
C LYS A 208 30.08 -4.90 -2.36
#